data_092ea0d9958fbcc0d427fca2b74dcc42
#
_entry.id   092ea0d9958fbcc0d427fca2b74dcc42
#
_cell.length_a   1.000
_cell.length_b   1.000
_cell.length_c   1.000
_cell.angle_alpha   90.00
_cell.angle_beta   90.00
_cell.angle_gamma   90.00
#
_symmetry.space_group_name_H-M   'P 1'
#
loop_
_entity.id
_entity.type
_entity.pdbx_description
1 polymer ?
#
loop_
_entity_poly.entity_id
_entity_poly.type
_entity_poly.pdbx_seq_one_letter_code
_entity_poly.pdbx_strand_id
1 'polypeptide(L)'
;MRFDVQIRSDQRFISQLTKGDQNMDDLIVVKIGGNAISQLKPAFFEKLKYWKHLGKKVLIVHGGGPNISKLCEKMGIPAEKKHGIRVTSKEVLELTKLVLLGESQPELVEKLTDNGLPVSPLSCACSHLLEGKYLDEAKYGSVGMVTKVNKMAIAGALWQRIGVMAPMCVTEDGKWLNVNADSCACSIASLLHAEALYLLTDVAGVMENGQVIPKLDRTYCSELFAKKVITAGMQPKLNAAFTAQAMGVAHVIITDDLDNHGTEIVKEEEDDDAACVSNV
;
A
#
# COMPACT_ATOMS: atom_id res chain seq x y z
N MET A 1 -31.86 31.92 7.46
CA MET A 1 -32.16 30.45 7.57
C MET A 1 -31.17 29.53 6.83
N ARG A 2 -30.60 29.87 5.66
CA ARG A 2 -29.57 29.05 4.97
C ARG A 2 -28.19 29.06 5.63
N PHE A 3 -27.75 30.17 6.23
CA PHE A 3 -26.43 30.29 6.89
C PHE A 3 -26.32 29.46 8.16
N ASP A 4 -27.38 29.37 8.99
CA ASP A 4 -27.38 28.60 10.25
C ASP A 4 -27.34 27.08 10.01
N VAL A 5 -27.86 26.59 8.88
CA VAL A 5 -27.81 25.18 8.53
C VAL A 5 -26.40 24.79 8.11
N GLN A 6 -25.71 25.67 7.36
CA GLN A 6 -24.32 25.44 6.94
C GLN A 6 -23.36 25.39 8.16
N ILE A 7 -23.48 26.36 9.08
CA ILE A 7 -22.63 26.39 10.29
C ILE A 7 -22.89 25.17 11.19
N ARG A 8 -24.14 24.70 11.28
CA ARG A 8 -24.46 23.48 12.07
C ARG A 8 -23.93 22.21 11.41
N SER A 9 -23.90 22.11 10.07
CA SER A 9 -23.28 20.99 9.38
C SER A 9 -21.76 21.00 9.55
N ASP A 10 -21.15 22.19 9.50
CA ASP A 10 -19.70 22.33 9.68
C ASP A 10 -19.27 22.04 11.13
N GLN A 11 -20.07 22.46 12.13
CA GLN A 11 -19.82 22.11 13.54
C GLN A 11 -20.02 20.62 13.83
N ARG A 12 -21.00 19.96 13.20
CA ARG A 12 -21.16 18.51 13.29
C ARG A 12 -20.00 17.81 12.61
N PHE A 13 -19.60 18.28 11.45
CA PHE A 13 -18.43 17.79 10.73
C PHE A 13 -17.14 17.91 11.56
N ILE A 14 -16.89 19.10 12.13
CA ILE A 14 -15.75 19.34 13.02
C ILE A 14 -15.84 18.48 14.30
N SER A 15 -17.02 18.31 14.91
CA SER A 15 -17.17 17.49 16.11
C SER A 15 -17.03 15.99 15.85
N GLN A 16 -17.35 15.51 14.66
CA GLN A 16 -17.13 14.14 14.22
C GLN A 16 -15.63 13.90 13.93
N LEU A 17 -14.94 14.84 13.30
CA LEU A 17 -13.50 14.78 13.11
C LEU A 17 -12.71 14.79 14.44
N THR A 18 -13.24 15.43 15.47
CA THR A 18 -12.56 15.56 16.78
C THR A 18 -12.85 14.41 17.75
N LYS A 19 -13.92 13.64 17.58
CA LYS A 19 -14.35 12.62 18.57
C LYS A 19 -14.39 11.16 18.11
N GLY A 20 -14.43 10.86 16.83
CA GLY A 20 -14.63 9.48 16.37
C GLY A 20 -13.76 9.05 15.19
N ASP A 21 -13.34 9.96 14.35
CA ASP A 21 -12.76 9.63 13.04
C ASP A 21 -11.22 9.52 13.02
N GLN A 22 -10.56 9.66 14.16
CA GLN A 22 -9.12 9.45 14.27
C GLN A 22 -8.76 7.96 14.40
N ASN A 23 -9.74 7.11 14.63
CA ASN A 23 -9.51 5.68 14.66
C ASN A 23 -9.39 5.15 13.23
N MET A 24 -8.29 4.45 12.95
CA MET A 24 -7.99 3.82 11.67
C MET A 24 -8.06 2.29 11.76
N ASP A 25 -8.62 1.74 12.84
CA ASP A 25 -8.74 0.30 13.06
C ASP A 25 -9.65 -0.39 12.02
N ASP A 26 -10.44 0.41 11.26
CA ASP A 26 -11.26 -0.01 10.13
C ASP A 26 -10.62 0.29 8.76
N LEU A 27 -9.33 0.68 8.74
CA LEU A 27 -8.60 0.99 7.51
C LEU A 27 -8.17 -0.29 6.80
N ILE A 28 -8.49 -0.35 5.51
CA ILE A 28 -7.96 -1.35 4.57
C ILE A 28 -7.02 -0.62 3.61
N VAL A 29 -5.76 -1.09 3.55
CA VAL A 29 -4.78 -0.61 2.58
C VAL A 29 -4.67 -1.65 1.46
N VAL A 30 -4.79 -1.21 0.21
CA VAL A 30 -4.67 -2.06 -0.97
C VAL A 30 -3.51 -1.56 -1.83
N LYS A 31 -2.51 -2.39 -2.08
CA LYS A 31 -1.45 -2.07 -3.03
C LYS A 31 -1.74 -2.71 -4.39
N ILE A 32 -1.72 -1.91 -5.45
CA ILE A 32 -1.94 -2.37 -6.83
C ILE A 32 -0.66 -2.14 -7.65
N GLY A 33 -0.22 -3.16 -8.40
CA GLY A 33 0.88 -3.01 -9.36
C GLY A 33 0.49 -2.10 -10.54
N GLY A 34 1.47 -1.39 -11.13
CA GLY A 34 1.17 -0.48 -12.25
C GLY A 34 0.50 -1.16 -13.45
N ASN A 35 0.93 -2.37 -13.81
CA ASN A 35 0.29 -3.14 -14.91
C ASN A 35 -1.11 -3.66 -14.54
N ALA A 36 -1.42 -3.83 -13.27
CA ALA A 36 -2.70 -4.36 -12.84
C ALA A 36 -3.82 -3.32 -12.95
N ILE A 37 -3.52 -2.02 -13.01
CA ILE A 37 -4.54 -0.97 -13.12
C ILE A 37 -5.41 -1.17 -14.37
N SER A 38 -4.81 -1.47 -15.52
CA SER A 38 -5.55 -1.71 -16.78
C SER A 38 -6.33 -3.02 -16.78
N GLN A 39 -6.03 -3.95 -15.88
CA GLN A 39 -6.57 -5.33 -15.84
C GLN A 39 -7.50 -5.58 -14.65
N LEU A 40 -7.92 -4.53 -13.92
CA LEU A 40 -8.85 -4.65 -12.80
C LEU A 40 -10.18 -5.26 -13.25
N LYS A 41 -10.59 -6.32 -12.57
CA LYS A 41 -11.82 -7.06 -12.86
C LYS A 41 -13.03 -6.42 -12.17
N PRO A 42 -14.27 -6.67 -12.63
CA PRO A 42 -15.48 -6.18 -11.97
C PRO A 42 -15.55 -6.55 -10.47
N ALA A 43 -15.12 -7.76 -10.10
CA ALA A 43 -15.10 -8.23 -8.71
C ALA A 43 -14.30 -7.29 -7.78
N PHE A 44 -13.19 -6.73 -8.25
CA PHE A 44 -12.42 -5.73 -7.52
C PHE A 44 -13.26 -4.52 -7.08
N PHE A 45 -14.04 -3.95 -8.00
CA PHE A 45 -14.88 -2.78 -7.71
C PHE A 45 -16.04 -3.13 -6.79
N GLU A 46 -16.66 -4.31 -6.97
CA GLU A 46 -17.73 -4.79 -6.09
C GLU A 46 -17.23 -5.01 -4.66
N LYS A 47 -16.03 -5.53 -4.48
CA LYS A 47 -15.41 -5.66 -3.16
C LYS A 47 -15.19 -4.31 -2.48
N LEU A 48 -14.73 -3.31 -3.24
CA LEU A 48 -14.56 -1.94 -2.73
C LEU A 48 -15.91 -1.32 -2.32
N LYS A 49 -16.98 -1.50 -3.11
CA LYS A 49 -18.34 -1.07 -2.78
C LYS A 49 -18.82 -1.75 -1.49
N TYR A 50 -18.61 -3.05 -1.36
CA TYR A 50 -18.96 -3.81 -0.18
C TYR A 50 -18.26 -3.26 1.07
N TRP A 51 -16.95 -3.03 1.02
CA TRP A 51 -16.22 -2.43 2.13
C TRP A 51 -16.71 -1.02 2.47
N LYS A 52 -17.01 -0.20 1.47
CA LYS A 52 -17.61 1.12 1.70
C LYS A 52 -18.98 1.03 2.36
N HIS A 53 -19.82 0.07 1.96
CA HIS A 53 -21.11 -0.19 2.60
C HIS A 53 -20.96 -0.60 4.08
N LEU A 54 -19.93 -1.34 4.42
CA LEU A 54 -19.57 -1.68 5.81
C LEU A 54 -18.94 -0.53 6.60
N GLY A 55 -18.81 0.66 6.01
CA GLY A 55 -18.18 1.81 6.66
C GLY A 55 -16.65 1.78 6.70
N LYS A 56 -16.00 0.80 6.04
CA LYS A 56 -14.54 0.71 6.03
C LYS A 56 -13.90 1.91 5.33
N LYS A 57 -12.76 2.35 5.86
CA LYS A 57 -11.86 3.28 5.20
C LYS A 57 -10.97 2.51 4.23
N VAL A 58 -10.82 2.98 3.00
CA VAL A 58 -10.00 2.30 1.98
C VAL A 58 -8.98 3.26 1.41
N LEU A 59 -7.72 2.86 1.42
CA LEU A 59 -6.61 3.58 0.80
C LEU A 59 -5.91 2.65 -0.21
N ILE A 60 -5.89 3.06 -1.47
CA ILE A 60 -5.20 2.33 -2.54
C ILE A 60 -3.85 2.99 -2.81
N VAL A 61 -2.77 2.22 -2.69
CA VAL A 61 -1.43 2.62 -3.11
C VAL A 61 -1.14 1.95 -4.46
N HIS A 62 -1.02 2.76 -5.52
CA HIS A 62 -0.77 2.23 -6.85
C HIS A 62 0.73 2.22 -7.21
N GLY A 63 1.10 1.37 -8.16
CA GLY A 63 2.43 1.40 -8.77
C GLY A 63 2.43 2.11 -10.12
N GLY A 64 3.57 2.08 -10.80
CA GLY A 64 3.76 2.63 -12.15
C GLY A 64 5.08 2.18 -12.77
N GLY A 65 5.74 1.20 -12.16
CA GLY A 65 7.10 0.79 -12.51
C GLY A 65 7.36 0.50 -14.00
N PRO A 66 6.51 -0.26 -14.70
CA PRO A 66 6.64 -0.52 -16.12
C PRO A 66 6.53 0.75 -16.98
N ASN A 67 5.55 1.61 -16.70
CA ASN A 67 5.34 2.87 -17.43
C ASN A 67 6.51 3.84 -17.21
N ILE A 68 7.05 3.90 -15.98
CA ILE A 68 8.26 4.67 -15.68
C ILE A 68 9.44 4.15 -16.53
N SER A 69 9.65 2.83 -16.59
CA SER A 69 10.73 2.23 -17.39
C SER A 69 10.57 2.56 -18.88
N LYS A 70 9.35 2.41 -19.41
CA LYS A 70 9.02 2.73 -20.81
C LYS A 70 9.24 4.21 -21.14
N LEU A 71 8.89 5.12 -20.21
CA LEU A 71 9.11 6.55 -20.41
C LEU A 71 10.61 6.89 -20.34
N CYS A 72 11.36 6.34 -19.39
CA CYS A 72 12.80 6.51 -19.31
C CYS A 72 13.49 6.04 -20.61
N GLU A 73 13.12 4.87 -21.13
CA GLU A 73 13.64 4.34 -22.40
C GLU A 73 13.36 5.29 -23.57
N LYS A 74 12.11 5.77 -23.70
CA LYS A 74 11.74 6.74 -24.74
C LYS A 74 12.52 8.05 -24.67
N MET A 75 12.90 8.47 -23.46
CA MET A 75 13.66 9.70 -23.21
C MET A 75 15.18 9.47 -23.25
N GLY A 76 15.65 8.23 -23.48
CA GLY A 76 17.07 7.89 -23.46
C GLY A 76 17.71 8.02 -22.07
N ILE A 77 16.92 7.95 -20.98
CA ILE A 77 17.40 8.07 -19.60
C ILE A 77 17.59 6.68 -19.02
N PRO A 78 18.79 6.30 -18.53
CA PRO A 78 19.03 5.01 -17.90
C PRO A 78 18.14 4.81 -16.66
N ALA A 79 17.45 3.67 -16.60
CA ALA A 79 16.55 3.31 -15.47
C ALA A 79 16.97 1.97 -14.86
N GLU A 80 18.08 1.99 -14.13
CA GLU A 80 18.65 0.82 -13.45
C GLU A 80 17.81 0.41 -12.23
N LYS A 81 17.79 -0.90 -11.95
CA LYS A 81 17.28 -1.42 -10.67
C LYS A 81 18.39 -2.19 -9.96
N LYS A 82 18.59 -1.90 -8.68
CA LYS A 82 19.50 -2.62 -7.77
C LYS A 82 18.67 -3.28 -6.68
N HIS A 83 18.77 -4.59 -6.54
CA HIS A 83 17.98 -5.38 -5.57
C HIS A 83 16.46 -5.11 -5.65
N GLY A 84 15.93 -4.95 -6.88
CA GLY A 84 14.52 -4.66 -7.11
C GLY A 84 14.11 -3.18 -6.89
N ILE A 85 15.00 -2.34 -6.36
CA ILE A 85 14.77 -0.92 -6.12
C ILE A 85 15.27 -0.11 -7.34
N ARG A 86 14.44 0.78 -7.86
CA ARG A 86 14.80 1.67 -8.97
C ARG A 86 15.79 2.73 -8.47
N VAL A 87 17.01 2.72 -9.00
CA VAL A 87 17.94 3.85 -8.82
C VAL A 87 17.30 5.09 -9.42
N THR A 88 17.15 6.14 -8.64
CA THR A 88 16.33 7.30 -8.99
C THR A 88 17.22 8.55 -9.00
N SER A 89 17.82 8.85 -10.17
CA SER A 89 18.48 10.14 -10.39
C SER A 89 17.45 11.28 -10.35
N LYS A 90 17.90 12.52 -10.46
CA LYS A 90 16.99 13.68 -10.55
C LYS A 90 16.07 13.57 -11.76
N GLU A 91 16.60 13.19 -12.92
CA GLU A 91 15.85 13.02 -14.16
C GLU A 91 14.84 11.88 -14.04
N VAL A 92 15.27 10.72 -13.49
CA VAL A 92 14.36 9.59 -13.23
C VAL A 92 13.26 9.96 -12.24
N LEU A 93 13.56 10.80 -11.24
CA LEU A 93 12.54 11.28 -10.29
C LEU A 93 11.48 12.13 -10.99
N GLU A 94 11.87 13.04 -11.88
CA GLU A 94 10.92 13.86 -12.65
C GLU A 94 10.00 12.98 -13.51
N LEU A 95 10.56 12.01 -14.24
CA LEU A 95 9.76 11.06 -15.02
C LEU A 95 8.86 10.19 -14.12
N THR A 96 9.34 9.82 -12.94
CA THR A 96 8.56 9.05 -11.95
C THR A 96 7.35 9.86 -11.48
N LYS A 97 7.52 11.16 -11.17
CA LYS A 97 6.40 12.05 -10.81
C LYS A 97 5.39 12.16 -11.96
N LEU A 98 5.85 12.37 -13.19
CA LEU A 98 4.98 12.46 -14.37
C LEU A 98 4.13 11.20 -14.54
N VAL A 99 4.73 10.03 -14.47
CA VAL A 99 4.01 8.76 -14.64
C VAL A 99 3.08 8.51 -13.46
N LEU A 100 3.55 8.63 -12.24
CA LEU A 100 2.73 8.26 -11.07
C LEU A 100 1.56 9.21 -10.87
N LEU A 101 1.77 10.52 -11.01
CA LEU A 101 0.76 11.54 -10.73
C LEU A 101 -0.02 11.98 -11.98
N GLY A 102 0.58 11.87 -13.17
CA GLY A 102 -0.01 12.32 -14.42
C GLY A 102 -0.60 11.23 -15.30
N GLU A 103 -0.26 9.96 -15.05
CA GLU A 103 -0.76 8.82 -15.85
C GLU A 103 -1.45 7.77 -14.95
N SER A 104 -0.70 7.11 -14.06
CA SER A 104 -1.20 5.96 -13.31
C SER A 104 -2.30 6.33 -12.29
N GLN A 105 -2.13 7.44 -11.55
CA GLN A 105 -3.16 7.89 -10.60
C GLN A 105 -4.43 8.35 -11.29
N PRO A 106 -4.41 9.20 -12.34
CA PRO A 106 -5.60 9.57 -13.09
C PRO A 106 -6.32 8.35 -13.71
N GLU A 107 -5.61 7.40 -14.31
CA GLU A 107 -6.20 6.18 -14.87
C GLU A 107 -6.98 5.39 -13.81
N LEU A 108 -6.38 5.20 -12.62
CA LEU A 108 -7.07 4.48 -11.54
C LEU A 108 -8.27 5.26 -10.99
N VAL A 109 -8.14 6.58 -10.86
CA VAL A 109 -9.24 7.46 -10.42
C VAL A 109 -10.42 7.39 -11.39
N GLU A 110 -10.17 7.46 -12.70
CA GLU A 110 -11.19 7.33 -13.74
C GLU A 110 -11.92 5.99 -13.63
N LYS A 111 -11.19 4.87 -13.59
CA LYS A 111 -11.79 3.53 -13.45
C LYS A 111 -12.67 3.38 -12.19
N LEU A 112 -12.22 3.90 -11.05
CA LEU A 112 -13.00 3.88 -9.81
C LEU A 112 -14.27 4.73 -9.94
N THR A 113 -14.16 5.92 -10.52
CA THR A 113 -15.28 6.86 -10.71
C THR A 113 -16.30 6.29 -11.68
N ASP A 114 -15.88 5.68 -12.79
CA ASP A 114 -16.75 5.02 -13.77
C ASP A 114 -17.54 3.85 -13.17
N ASN A 115 -16.99 3.23 -12.11
CA ASN A 115 -17.69 2.20 -11.34
C ASN A 115 -18.52 2.76 -10.16
N GLY A 116 -18.75 4.08 -10.12
CA GLY A 116 -19.59 4.73 -9.11
C GLY A 116 -18.97 4.86 -7.72
N LEU A 117 -17.65 4.73 -7.60
CA LEU A 117 -16.94 4.86 -6.34
C LEU A 117 -16.45 6.30 -6.15
N PRO A 118 -16.76 6.98 -5.04
CA PRO A 118 -16.23 8.31 -4.75
C PRO A 118 -14.74 8.22 -4.39
N VAL A 119 -13.91 9.01 -5.06
CA VAL A 119 -12.45 8.95 -4.96
C VAL A 119 -11.85 10.25 -4.42
N SER A 120 -10.73 10.14 -3.72
CA SER A 120 -9.87 11.23 -3.29
C SER A 120 -8.44 10.95 -3.76
N PRO A 121 -7.98 11.54 -4.89
CA PRO A 121 -6.57 11.44 -5.28
C PRO A 121 -5.70 12.20 -4.29
N LEU A 122 -4.63 11.57 -3.81
CA LEU A 122 -3.79 12.06 -2.73
C LEU A 122 -2.35 12.27 -3.20
N SER A 123 -1.77 13.40 -2.82
CA SER A 123 -0.35 13.68 -3.02
C SER A 123 0.38 13.68 -1.69
N CYS A 124 1.54 13.05 -1.63
CA CYS A 124 2.38 12.99 -0.42
C CYS A 124 2.75 14.37 0.13
N ALA A 125 2.91 15.36 -0.76
CA ALA A 125 3.27 16.73 -0.39
C ALA A 125 2.10 17.56 0.18
N CYS A 126 0.85 17.15 -0.12
CA CYS A 126 -0.32 17.85 0.39
C CYS A 126 -0.41 17.65 1.91
N SER A 127 -0.33 18.74 2.68
CA SER A 127 -0.35 18.70 4.16
C SER A 127 0.65 17.68 4.76
N HIS A 128 1.78 17.45 4.10
CA HIS A 128 2.77 16.45 4.49
C HIS A 128 2.13 15.09 4.76
N LEU A 129 1.29 14.59 3.83
CA LEU A 129 0.57 13.33 4.00
C LEU A 129 1.50 12.15 4.25
N LEU A 130 2.64 12.10 3.51
CA LEU A 130 3.68 11.11 3.71
C LEU A 130 5.03 11.81 3.82
N GLU A 131 5.63 11.79 4.99
CA GLU A 131 7.00 12.20 5.20
C GLU A 131 7.93 11.00 5.24
N GLY A 132 9.18 11.22 4.82
CA GLY A 132 10.17 10.16 4.77
C GLY A 132 11.60 10.67 4.76
N LYS A 133 12.52 9.75 4.66
CA LYS A 133 13.96 10.01 4.54
C LYS A 133 14.55 9.20 3.40
N TYR A 134 15.72 9.61 2.92
CA TYR A 134 16.48 8.83 1.95
C TYR A 134 16.74 7.41 2.47
N LEU A 135 16.54 6.41 1.62
CA LEU A 135 16.87 5.02 1.93
C LEU A 135 18.40 4.83 2.00
N ASP A 136 19.10 5.26 0.98
CA ASP A 136 20.55 5.35 0.84
C ASP A 136 20.82 6.22 -0.39
N GLU A 137 21.07 7.52 -0.17
CA GLU A 137 21.18 8.49 -1.25
C GLU A 137 22.37 8.20 -2.17
N ALA A 138 23.50 7.75 -1.60
CA ALA A 138 24.69 7.43 -2.37
C ALA A 138 24.49 6.24 -3.31
N LYS A 139 23.68 5.26 -2.89
CA LYS A 139 23.45 4.02 -3.63
C LYS A 139 22.26 4.10 -4.59
N TYR A 140 21.19 4.77 -4.18
CA TYR A 140 19.91 4.74 -4.90
C TYR A 140 19.44 6.11 -5.40
N GLY A 141 20.12 7.20 -5.03
CA GLY A 141 19.69 8.56 -5.35
C GLY A 141 18.43 8.95 -4.57
N SER A 142 17.48 9.58 -5.24
CA SER A 142 16.24 10.10 -4.65
C SER A 142 15.21 8.99 -4.35
N VAL A 143 15.64 7.93 -3.68
CA VAL A 143 14.77 6.86 -3.17
C VAL A 143 14.55 7.05 -1.67
N GLY A 144 13.30 6.99 -1.24
CA GLY A 144 12.90 7.18 0.15
C GLY A 144 12.28 5.96 0.80
N MET A 145 12.16 6.07 2.12
CA MET A 145 11.31 5.25 2.96
C MET A 145 10.37 6.15 3.76
N VAL A 146 9.09 5.78 3.84
CA VAL A 146 8.10 6.51 4.63
C VAL A 146 8.38 6.29 6.11
N THR A 147 8.45 7.38 6.87
CA THR A 147 8.72 7.36 8.31
C THR A 147 7.60 7.99 9.14
N LYS A 148 6.74 8.80 8.50
CA LYS A 148 5.63 9.47 9.17
C LYS A 148 4.44 9.64 8.22
N VAL A 149 3.25 9.48 8.76
CA VAL A 149 1.98 9.65 8.04
C VAL A 149 1.13 10.67 8.80
N ASN A 150 0.58 11.64 8.08
CA ASN A 150 -0.37 12.58 8.66
C ASN A 150 -1.75 11.91 8.79
N LYS A 151 -1.95 11.23 9.92
CA LYS A 151 -3.17 10.45 10.22
C LYS A 151 -4.45 11.27 10.08
N MET A 152 -4.46 12.50 10.60
CA MET A 152 -5.65 13.37 10.54
C MET A 152 -6.00 13.75 9.09
N ALA A 153 -5.01 14.11 8.29
CA ALA A 153 -5.24 14.48 6.90
C ALA A 153 -5.68 13.27 6.06
N ILE A 154 -5.09 12.08 6.29
CA ILE A 154 -5.54 10.84 5.65
C ILE A 154 -6.98 10.51 6.07
N ALA A 155 -7.31 10.52 7.36
CA ALA A 155 -8.66 10.24 7.85
C ALA A 155 -9.70 11.17 7.22
N GLY A 156 -9.43 12.47 7.15
CA GLY A 156 -10.30 13.44 6.49
C GLY A 156 -10.45 13.18 4.98
N ALA A 157 -9.37 12.81 4.29
CA ALA A 157 -9.42 12.50 2.87
C ALA A 157 -10.20 11.22 2.54
N LEU A 158 -10.21 10.25 3.48
CA LEU A 158 -10.94 8.99 3.34
C LEU A 158 -12.41 9.08 3.76
N TRP A 159 -12.86 10.24 4.26
CA TRP A 159 -14.24 10.43 4.64
C TRP A 159 -15.18 10.17 3.45
N GLN A 160 -15.96 9.10 3.51
CA GLN A 160 -16.86 8.62 2.47
C GLN A 160 -16.21 8.37 1.09
N ARG A 161 -14.89 8.49 0.96
CA ARG A 161 -14.15 8.35 -0.30
C ARG A 161 -13.12 7.23 -0.20
N ILE A 162 -12.68 6.74 -1.35
CA ILE A 162 -11.52 5.88 -1.48
C ILE A 162 -10.31 6.76 -1.77
N GLY A 163 -9.27 6.67 -0.93
CA GLY A 163 -8.01 7.35 -1.20
C GLY A 163 -7.21 6.64 -2.29
N VAL A 164 -6.61 7.39 -3.20
CA VAL A 164 -5.67 6.87 -4.19
C VAL A 164 -4.36 7.60 -4.04
N MET A 165 -3.29 6.89 -3.67
CA MET A 165 -1.99 7.43 -3.31
C MET A 165 -0.89 6.91 -4.22
N ALA A 166 -0.07 7.81 -4.76
CA ALA A 166 1.17 7.46 -5.42
C ALA A 166 2.25 7.10 -4.39
N PRO A 167 3.12 6.09 -4.64
CA PRO A 167 4.16 5.66 -3.71
C PRO A 167 5.35 6.64 -3.71
N MET A 168 5.14 7.78 -3.12
CA MET A 168 6.12 8.84 -2.97
C MET A 168 6.03 9.42 -1.56
N CYS A 169 7.12 10.01 -1.06
CA CYS A 169 7.10 10.78 0.17
C CYS A 169 7.89 12.08 -0.01
N VAL A 170 7.75 13.00 0.94
CA VAL A 170 8.59 14.20 1.01
C VAL A 170 9.47 14.15 2.24
N THR A 171 10.67 14.71 2.14
CA THR A 171 11.51 14.96 3.32
C THR A 171 10.93 16.12 4.13
N GLU A 172 11.42 16.35 5.33
CA GLU A 172 11.02 17.47 6.18
C GLU A 172 11.22 18.82 5.49
N ASP A 173 12.27 18.96 4.66
CA ASP A 173 12.55 20.14 3.83
C ASP A 173 11.82 20.15 2.47
N GLY A 174 10.86 19.24 2.26
CA GLY A 174 9.95 19.23 1.12
C GLY A 174 10.51 18.57 -0.16
N LYS A 175 11.67 17.90 -0.11
CA LYS A 175 12.20 17.18 -1.27
C LYS A 175 11.42 15.90 -1.53
N TRP A 176 11.08 15.66 -2.78
CA TRP A 176 10.36 14.47 -3.20
C TRP A 176 11.27 13.26 -3.31
N LEU A 177 10.77 12.12 -2.85
CA LEU A 177 11.45 10.84 -2.92
C LEU A 177 10.53 9.78 -3.54
N ASN A 178 11.07 8.97 -4.44
CA ASN A 178 10.43 7.78 -4.98
C ASN A 178 10.45 6.66 -3.92
N VAL A 179 9.34 5.99 -3.70
CA VAL A 179 9.24 4.88 -2.74
C VAL A 179 8.81 3.61 -3.48
N ASN A 180 9.35 2.46 -3.09
CA ASN A 180 8.83 1.18 -3.57
C ASN A 180 7.35 1.04 -3.13
N ALA A 181 6.46 0.67 -4.05
CA ALA A 181 5.02 0.67 -3.79
C ALA A 181 4.59 -0.33 -2.69
N ASP A 182 5.22 -1.52 -2.63
CA ASP A 182 4.95 -2.50 -1.57
C ASP A 182 5.40 -1.92 -0.22
N SER A 183 6.63 -1.36 -0.16
CA SER A 183 7.16 -0.73 1.07
C SER A 183 6.32 0.48 1.50
N CYS A 184 5.85 1.31 0.56
CA CYS A 184 4.98 2.45 0.85
C CYS A 184 3.67 2.00 1.49
N ALA A 185 2.98 1.02 0.88
CA ALA A 185 1.73 0.48 1.40
C ALA A 185 1.92 -0.17 2.79
N CYS A 186 3.00 -0.93 2.98
CA CYS A 186 3.34 -1.53 4.26
C CYS A 186 3.61 -0.48 5.34
N SER A 187 4.40 0.57 5.03
CA SER A 187 4.66 1.66 5.97
C SER A 187 3.38 2.39 6.37
N ILE A 188 2.51 2.70 5.40
CA ILE A 188 1.22 3.35 5.68
C ILE A 188 0.34 2.46 6.57
N ALA A 189 0.17 1.18 6.20
CA ALA A 189 -0.64 0.24 6.97
C ALA A 189 -0.14 0.09 8.41
N SER A 190 1.18 -0.04 8.59
CA SER A 190 1.79 -0.17 9.92
C SER A 190 1.66 1.09 10.76
N LEU A 191 1.99 2.27 10.20
CA LEU A 191 1.96 3.55 10.93
C LEU A 191 0.54 4.01 11.28
N LEU A 192 -0.46 3.54 10.53
CA LEU A 192 -1.87 3.83 10.79
C LEU A 192 -2.59 2.70 11.53
N HIS A 193 -1.92 1.60 11.86
CA HIS A 193 -2.50 0.39 12.47
C HIS A 193 -3.71 -0.11 11.68
N ALA A 194 -3.53 -0.30 10.37
CA ALA A 194 -4.60 -0.75 9.50
C ALA A 194 -5.12 -2.15 9.90
N GLU A 195 -6.43 -2.36 9.74
CA GLU A 195 -7.06 -3.68 9.90
C GLU A 195 -6.48 -4.70 8.92
N ALA A 196 -6.33 -4.28 7.67
CA ALA A 196 -5.82 -5.18 6.64
C ALA A 196 -4.92 -4.47 5.62
N LEU A 197 -3.95 -5.23 5.10
CA LEU A 197 -3.11 -4.86 3.96
C LEU A 197 -3.23 -5.94 2.89
N TYR A 198 -3.74 -5.58 1.72
CA TYR A 198 -3.76 -6.42 0.53
C TYR A 198 -2.64 -6.03 -0.42
N LEU A 199 -1.75 -6.97 -0.73
CA LEU A 199 -0.68 -6.80 -1.72
C LEU A 199 -1.08 -7.53 -3.00
N LEU A 200 -1.74 -6.82 -3.93
CA LEU A 200 -2.13 -7.40 -5.21
C LEU A 200 -0.89 -7.65 -6.10
N THR A 201 -0.88 -8.82 -6.69
CA THR A 201 0.19 -9.34 -7.55
C THR A 201 -0.41 -10.09 -8.74
N ASP A 202 0.41 -10.69 -9.58
CA ASP A 202 0.04 -11.45 -10.78
C ASP A 202 -0.22 -12.95 -10.52
N VAL A 203 -0.12 -13.37 -9.27
CA VAL A 203 -0.39 -14.76 -8.84
C VAL A 203 -1.39 -14.78 -7.70
N ALA A 204 -2.18 -15.86 -7.61
CA ALA A 204 -3.27 -15.99 -6.63
C ALA A 204 -2.79 -16.02 -5.16
N GLY A 205 -1.50 -16.11 -4.93
CA GLY A 205 -0.85 -16.15 -3.62
C GLY A 205 0.55 -16.71 -3.74
N VAL A 206 1.18 -17.05 -2.62
CA VAL A 206 2.43 -17.84 -2.62
C VAL A 206 2.09 -19.27 -2.97
N MET A 207 2.75 -19.80 -4.00
CA MET A 207 2.43 -21.11 -4.58
C MET A 207 3.45 -22.17 -4.16
N GLU A 208 2.98 -23.35 -3.78
CA GLU A 208 3.80 -24.56 -3.67
C GLU A 208 3.08 -25.70 -4.38
N ASN A 209 3.78 -26.46 -5.23
CA ASN A 209 3.23 -27.60 -5.99
C ASN A 209 1.95 -27.27 -6.79
N GLY A 210 1.83 -26.01 -7.29
CA GLY A 210 0.67 -25.55 -8.05
C GLY A 210 -0.54 -25.18 -7.21
N GLN A 211 -0.44 -25.17 -5.88
CA GLN A 211 -1.50 -24.75 -4.96
C GLN A 211 -1.09 -23.49 -4.19
N VAL A 212 -2.07 -22.66 -3.85
CA VAL A 212 -1.85 -21.49 -3.00
C VAL A 212 -1.66 -21.95 -1.55
N ILE A 213 -0.62 -21.47 -0.92
CA ILE A 213 -0.38 -21.63 0.52
C ILE A 213 -1.31 -20.68 1.26
N PRO A 214 -2.28 -21.15 2.06
CA PRO A 214 -3.27 -20.27 2.71
C PRO A 214 -2.64 -19.37 3.77
N LYS A 215 -1.69 -19.89 4.56
CA LYS A 215 -1.00 -19.18 5.64
C LYS A 215 0.50 -19.40 5.52
N LEU A 216 1.25 -18.34 5.69
CA LEU A 216 2.71 -18.37 5.56
C LEU A 216 3.34 -17.62 6.72
N ASP A 217 4.09 -18.33 7.56
CA ASP A 217 4.97 -17.76 8.57
C ASP A 217 6.41 -17.59 8.04
N ARG A 218 7.28 -17.00 8.86
CA ARG A 218 8.65 -16.65 8.48
C ARG A 218 9.54 -17.90 8.32
N THR A 219 9.35 -18.91 9.15
CA THR A 219 10.10 -20.18 9.11
C THR A 219 9.79 -20.94 7.84
N TYR A 220 8.51 -21.16 7.54
CA TYR A 220 8.09 -21.84 6.32
C TYR A 220 8.49 -21.06 5.06
N CYS A 221 8.39 -19.74 5.08
CA CYS A 221 8.89 -18.90 4.00
C CYS A 221 10.39 -19.13 3.73
N SER A 222 11.20 -19.24 4.78
CA SER A 222 12.65 -19.49 4.66
C SER A 222 12.94 -20.87 4.05
N GLU A 223 12.18 -21.90 4.41
CA GLU A 223 12.26 -23.22 3.79
C GLU A 223 11.93 -23.19 2.29
N LEU A 224 10.87 -22.48 1.89
CA LEU A 224 10.47 -22.35 0.49
C LEU A 224 11.53 -21.62 -0.34
N PHE A 225 12.22 -20.64 0.25
CA PHE A 225 13.39 -20.02 -0.38
C PHE A 225 14.55 -20.99 -0.55
N ALA A 226 14.87 -21.78 0.49
CA ALA A 226 15.94 -22.77 0.43
C ALA A 226 15.65 -23.85 -0.64
N LYS A 227 14.38 -24.25 -0.78
CA LYS A 227 13.89 -25.19 -1.81
C LYS A 227 13.76 -24.55 -3.21
N LYS A 228 14.04 -23.23 -3.36
CA LYS A 228 13.87 -22.45 -4.59
C LYS A 228 12.43 -22.45 -5.16
N VAL A 229 11.45 -22.66 -4.32
CA VAL A 229 10.02 -22.58 -4.67
C VAL A 229 9.63 -21.12 -4.85
N ILE A 230 10.11 -20.23 -3.98
CA ILE A 230 9.89 -18.79 -4.08
C ILE A 230 11.01 -18.15 -4.90
N THR A 231 10.62 -17.35 -5.91
CA THR A 231 11.57 -16.65 -6.76
C THR A 231 12.10 -15.37 -6.12
N ALA A 232 13.28 -14.93 -6.55
CA ALA A 232 13.90 -13.68 -6.07
C ALA A 232 13.02 -12.43 -6.28
N GLY A 233 12.11 -12.43 -7.27
CA GLY A 233 11.16 -11.34 -7.52
C GLY A 233 10.08 -11.20 -6.45
N MET A 234 9.70 -12.30 -5.77
CA MET A 234 8.71 -12.29 -4.67
C MET A 234 9.32 -11.84 -3.33
N GLN A 235 10.63 -11.98 -3.16
CA GLN A 235 11.33 -11.71 -1.90
C GLN A 235 11.09 -10.30 -1.33
N PRO A 236 11.20 -9.20 -2.11
CA PRO A 236 10.92 -7.86 -1.57
C PRO A 236 9.48 -7.70 -1.07
N LYS A 237 8.51 -8.33 -1.76
CA LYS A 237 7.10 -8.30 -1.38
C LYS A 237 6.87 -9.04 -0.06
N LEU A 238 7.41 -10.25 0.08
CA LEU A 238 7.31 -11.04 1.31
C LEU A 238 8.00 -10.34 2.49
N ASN A 239 9.18 -9.76 2.28
CA ASN A 239 9.87 -8.99 3.33
C ASN A 239 9.01 -7.80 3.79
N ALA A 240 8.39 -7.07 2.88
CA ALA A 240 7.48 -5.98 3.21
C ALA A 240 6.25 -6.50 3.96
N ALA A 241 5.65 -7.61 3.53
CA ALA A 241 4.49 -8.22 4.15
C ALA A 241 4.78 -8.69 5.60
N PHE A 242 5.87 -9.40 5.81
CA PHE A 242 6.31 -9.80 7.15
C PHE A 242 6.63 -8.61 8.05
N THR A 243 7.18 -7.53 7.49
CA THR A 243 7.43 -6.31 8.25
C THR A 243 6.12 -5.68 8.71
N ALA A 244 5.13 -5.58 7.83
CA ALA A 244 3.82 -5.02 8.17
C ALA A 244 3.12 -5.85 9.26
N GLN A 245 3.15 -7.18 9.15
CA GLN A 245 2.59 -8.10 10.14
C GLN A 245 3.30 -7.95 11.51
N ALA A 246 4.63 -7.91 11.53
CA ALA A 246 5.41 -7.72 12.75
C ALA A 246 5.16 -6.35 13.41
N MET A 247 4.82 -5.32 12.63
CA MET A 247 4.45 -3.98 13.09
C MET A 247 2.96 -3.85 13.48
N GLY A 248 2.21 -4.96 13.52
CA GLY A 248 0.87 -5.01 14.10
C GLY A 248 -0.29 -4.83 13.12
N VAL A 249 -0.08 -4.90 11.81
CA VAL A 249 -1.20 -5.03 10.86
C VAL A 249 -1.85 -6.39 11.08
N ALA A 250 -3.18 -6.40 11.35
CA ALA A 250 -3.87 -7.61 11.77
C ALA A 250 -3.93 -8.66 10.66
N HIS A 251 -4.23 -8.24 9.43
CA HIS A 251 -4.32 -9.13 8.26
C HIS A 251 -3.43 -8.62 7.13
N VAL A 252 -2.45 -9.39 6.72
CA VAL A 252 -1.59 -9.08 5.58
C VAL A 252 -1.73 -10.19 4.54
N ILE A 253 -2.34 -9.86 3.39
CA ILE A 253 -2.76 -10.82 2.37
C ILE A 253 -2.02 -10.54 1.06
N ILE A 254 -1.44 -11.58 0.45
CA ILE A 254 -0.88 -11.56 -0.90
C ILE A 254 -1.84 -12.32 -1.81
N THR A 255 -2.36 -11.67 -2.85
CA THR A 255 -3.37 -12.24 -3.76
C THR A 255 -3.36 -11.56 -5.12
N ASP A 256 -4.02 -12.13 -6.12
CA ASP A 256 -4.24 -11.52 -7.45
C ASP A 256 -5.57 -10.78 -7.54
N ASP A 257 -6.51 -11.07 -6.63
CA ASP A 257 -7.84 -10.43 -6.60
C ASP A 257 -8.33 -10.28 -5.16
N LEU A 258 -9.17 -9.27 -4.90
CA LEU A 258 -9.72 -9.01 -3.56
C LEU A 258 -10.77 -10.04 -3.11
N ASP A 259 -11.34 -10.82 -4.04
CA ASP A 259 -12.27 -11.90 -3.74
C ASP A 259 -11.57 -13.23 -3.47
N ASN A 260 -10.29 -13.35 -3.81
CA ASN A 260 -9.50 -14.54 -3.52
C ASN A 260 -8.92 -14.48 -2.09
N HIS A 261 -8.89 -15.62 -1.42
CA HIS A 261 -8.31 -15.70 -0.07
C HIS A 261 -6.80 -15.40 -0.08
N GLY A 262 -6.09 -15.79 -1.15
CA GLY A 262 -4.66 -15.57 -1.28
C GLY A 262 -3.83 -16.29 -0.21
N THR A 263 -2.67 -15.71 0.11
CA THR A 263 -1.79 -16.15 1.20
C THR A 263 -1.80 -15.10 2.30
N GLU A 264 -2.24 -15.47 3.48
CA GLU A 264 -2.15 -14.64 4.68
C GLU A 264 -0.80 -14.82 5.36
N ILE A 265 -0.14 -13.72 5.68
CA ILE A 265 1.11 -13.72 6.44
C ILE A 265 0.76 -13.76 7.93
N VAL A 266 1.24 -14.80 8.61
CA VAL A 266 0.96 -15.05 10.02
C VAL A 266 2.21 -14.97 10.88
N LYS A 267 2.03 -14.84 12.19
CA LYS A 267 3.12 -15.04 13.16
C LYS A 267 3.43 -16.51 13.24
N GLU A 268 4.67 -16.84 13.65
CA GLU A 268 4.99 -18.21 14.07
C GLU A 268 4.08 -18.58 15.23
N GLU A 269 3.48 -19.78 15.16
CA GLU A 269 2.79 -20.35 16.30
C GLU A 269 3.85 -20.65 17.36
N GLU A 270 3.78 -20.04 18.54
CA GLU A 270 4.59 -20.46 19.68
C GLU A 270 4.13 -21.87 20.03
N ASP A 271 5.06 -22.86 19.96
CA ASP A 271 4.79 -24.22 20.44
C ASP A 271 4.50 -24.17 21.95
N ASP A 272 3.23 -24.20 22.32
CA ASP A 272 2.74 -24.29 23.72
C ASP A 272 3.08 -25.65 24.38
N ASP A 273 3.89 -26.48 23.75
CA ASP A 273 4.26 -27.82 24.27
C ASP A 273 5.41 -27.83 25.31
N ALA A 274 5.91 -26.64 25.73
CA ALA A 274 6.96 -26.60 26.74
C ALA A 274 6.46 -26.56 28.20
N ALA A 275 5.13 -26.59 28.45
CA ALA A 275 4.56 -26.44 29.79
C ALA A 275 4.03 -27.74 30.44
N CYS A 276 4.37 -28.92 29.92
CA CYS A 276 3.84 -30.19 30.47
C CYS A 276 4.90 -31.23 30.90
N VAL A 277 6.13 -30.80 31.30
CA VAL A 277 7.08 -31.73 31.95
C VAL A 277 7.73 -31.04 33.16
N SER A 278 6.99 -30.83 34.22
CA SER A 278 7.57 -30.75 35.58
C SER A 278 6.47 -30.98 36.61
N ASN A 279 6.10 -32.23 36.81
CA ASN A 279 5.56 -32.77 38.08
C ASN A 279 5.43 -34.28 37.97
N VAL A 280 6.51 -35.00 38.23
CA VAL A 280 6.51 -36.32 38.87
C VAL A 280 7.66 -36.36 39.86
#